data_9fcac9048db22617607668bd05ed83f8
#
_entry.id   9fcac9048db22617607668bd05ed83f8
#
_cell.length_a   1.000
_cell.length_b   1.000
_cell.length_c   1.000
_cell.angle_alpha   90.00
_cell.angle_beta   90.00
_cell.angle_gamma   90.00
#
_symmetry.space_group_name_H-M   'P 1'
#
loop_
_entity.id
_entity.type
_entity.pdbx_description
1 polymer ?
#
loop_
_entity_poly.entity_id
_entity_poly.type
_entity_poly.pdbx_seq_one_letter_code
_entity_poly.pdbx_strand_id
1 'polypeptide(L)'
;ELSYLFLRAQALLLLPQPNLSLRIFRDSPQELLEAASRVIGLGSGMPQIFNDEAVIPALTAHGISDHDARNYAIVGCVELTTHGNALGWSDAAMFNLVKALELTLSGGIDLLTGRPLGSDLGNLTTYETYAELEAAFAAQIDTFCDKMAACIAVVEQMHAKLLPTPFLSAVIDDCMEKGLDVTRGGAHYNLTGVQAIQVANVADSLAAIRQLVYEEKTVSAERLLHALRTNFEDNPLLRAMLLHKVPKYGNDVAWVDEIGAKWVNYFASRLERYRNGRGGIYQMGLYTVSAHVPMGQNVGASA
;
A
#
# COMPACT_ATOMS: atom_id res chain seq x y z
N GLU A 1 27.76 4.95 16.90
CA GLU A 1 28.75 5.49 15.93
C GLU A 1 28.51 5.02 14.51
N LEU A 2 28.29 3.71 14.27
CA LEU A 2 28.05 3.19 12.90
C LEU A 2 26.86 3.85 12.21
N SER A 3 25.73 4.06 12.90
CA SER A 3 24.55 4.72 12.31
C SER A 3 24.88 6.10 11.75
N TYR A 4 25.69 6.89 12.46
CA TYR A 4 26.12 8.21 11.98
C TYR A 4 27.05 8.12 10.75
N LEU A 5 27.91 7.11 10.68
CA LEU A 5 28.76 6.89 9.52
C LEU A 5 27.94 6.53 8.28
N PHE A 6 26.92 5.66 8.42
CA PHE A 6 26.00 5.34 7.31
C PHE A 6 25.20 6.55 6.86
N LEU A 7 24.65 7.35 7.80
CA LEU A 7 23.95 8.59 7.47
C LEU A 7 24.86 9.58 6.74
N ARG A 8 26.11 9.73 7.19
CA ARG A 8 27.09 10.60 6.53
C ARG A 8 27.45 10.10 5.13
N ALA A 9 27.65 8.79 4.98
CA ALA A 9 27.91 8.19 3.66
C ALA A 9 26.73 8.44 2.71
N GLN A 10 25.49 8.24 3.17
CA GLN A 10 24.30 8.50 2.39
C GLN A 10 24.17 9.98 1.99
N ALA A 11 24.45 10.90 2.91
CA ALA A 11 24.44 12.34 2.64
C ALA A 11 25.47 12.78 1.59
N LEU A 12 26.63 12.09 1.54
CA LEU A 12 27.70 12.40 0.59
C LEU A 12 27.46 11.79 -0.79
N LEU A 13 26.90 10.58 -0.83
CA LEU A 13 26.80 9.78 -2.06
C LEU A 13 25.44 9.95 -2.74
N LEU A 14 24.37 10.18 -1.98
CA LEU A 14 22.97 10.30 -2.45
C LEU A 14 22.56 9.16 -3.40
N LEU A 15 23.06 7.96 -3.14
CA LEU A 15 22.76 6.79 -3.97
C LEU A 15 21.35 6.25 -3.64
N PRO A 16 20.59 5.83 -4.65
CA PRO A 16 19.30 5.18 -4.42
C PRO A 16 19.45 3.74 -3.89
N GLN A 17 20.62 3.14 -4.02
CA GLN A 17 20.98 1.80 -3.56
C GLN A 17 22.42 1.77 -3.05
N PRO A 18 22.74 0.94 -2.03
CA PRO A 18 21.83 0.06 -1.29
C PRO A 18 20.85 0.83 -0.41
N ASN A 19 19.70 0.23 -0.10
CA ASN A 19 18.73 0.80 0.83
C ASN A 19 19.36 1.00 2.21
N LEU A 20 19.06 2.12 2.83
CA LEU A 20 19.44 2.42 4.20
C LEU A 20 18.20 2.49 5.07
N SER A 21 18.06 1.52 5.98
CA SER A 21 16.94 1.46 6.94
C SER A 21 17.46 1.79 8.34
N LEU A 22 16.73 2.65 9.04
CA LEU A 22 17.05 3.03 10.42
C LEU A 22 15.89 2.65 11.34
N ARG A 23 16.15 1.72 12.27
CA ARG A 23 15.23 1.43 13.36
C ARG A 23 15.38 2.49 14.44
N ILE A 24 14.26 3.01 14.91
CA ILE A 24 14.19 3.97 16.00
C ILE A 24 13.25 3.46 17.09
N PHE A 25 13.46 3.93 18.30
CA PHE A 25 12.64 3.63 19.47
C PHE A 25 12.64 4.84 20.42
N ARG A 26 11.82 4.78 21.48
CA ARG A 26 11.59 5.91 22.40
C ARG A 26 12.90 6.56 22.91
N ASP A 27 13.90 5.76 23.23
CA ASP A 27 15.16 6.25 23.79
C ASP A 27 16.25 6.46 22.72
N SER A 28 15.90 6.52 21.46
CA SER A 28 16.83 6.88 20.38
C SER A 28 17.41 8.27 20.62
N PRO A 29 18.73 8.47 20.49
CA PRO A 29 19.35 9.77 20.69
C PRO A 29 18.75 10.84 19.78
N GLN A 30 18.40 12.00 20.33
CA GLN A 30 17.83 13.12 19.59
C GLN A 30 18.70 13.53 18.41
N GLU A 31 20.03 13.57 18.61
CA GLU A 31 20.99 13.90 17.55
C GLU A 31 20.95 12.92 16.38
N LEU A 32 20.63 11.63 16.64
CA LEU A 32 20.48 10.63 15.59
C LEU A 32 19.22 10.91 14.75
N LEU A 33 18.12 11.24 15.40
CA LEU A 33 16.86 11.59 14.72
C LEU A 33 17.03 12.85 13.87
N GLU A 34 17.69 13.85 14.39
CA GLU A 34 18.00 15.08 13.65
C GLU A 34 18.94 14.84 12.47
N ALA A 35 19.96 13.97 12.65
CA ALA A 35 20.87 13.61 11.57
C ALA A 35 20.12 12.85 10.47
N ALA A 36 19.26 11.91 10.82
CA ALA A 36 18.43 11.17 9.88
C ALA A 36 17.48 12.10 9.11
N SER A 37 16.81 13.03 9.83
CA SER A 37 15.90 14.01 9.22
C SER A 37 16.62 14.92 8.23
N ARG A 38 17.82 15.38 8.55
CA ARG A 38 18.65 16.17 7.60
C ARG A 38 18.99 15.39 6.33
N VAL A 39 19.30 14.09 6.46
CA VAL A 39 19.62 13.25 5.28
C VAL A 39 18.39 13.00 4.44
N ILE A 40 17.23 12.72 5.06
CA ILE A 40 15.93 12.59 4.36
C ILE A 40 15.62 13.87 3.58
N GLY A 41 15.85 15.04 4.18
CA GLY A 41 15.63 16.35 3.55
C GLY A 41 16.47 16.61 2.29
N LEU A 42 17.51 15.80 2.03
CA LEU A 42 18.28 15.87 0.78
C LEU A 42 17.53 15.24 -0.43
N GLY A 43 16.40 14.57 -0.19
CA GLY A 43 15.52 14.06 -1.24
C GLY A 43 15.93 12.71 -1.84
N SER A 44 16.89 12.00 -1.25
CA SER A 44 17.30 10.66 -1.71
C SER A 44 16.29 9.55 -1.38
N GLY A 45 15.29 9.82 -0.52
CA GLY A 45 14.37 8.81 0.01
C GLY A 45 14.97 7.93 1.11
N MET A 46 16.17 8.22 1.58
CA MET A 46 16.91 7.46 2.60
C MET A 46 17.32 8.38 3.75
N PRO A 47 17.47 7.83 5.00
CA PRO A 47 17.09 6.49 5.42
C PRO A 47 15.55 6.33 5.50
N GLN A 48 15.07 5.08 5.32
CA GLN A 48 13.71 4.70 5.69
C GLN A 48 13.66 4.49 7.20
N ILE A 49 12.62 5.02 7.85
CA ILE A 49 12.48 4.98 9.31
C ILE A 49 11.49 3.91 9.73
N PHE A 50 11.90 3.05 10.67
CA PHE A 50 11.09 2.01 11.28
C PHE A 50 11.02 2.25 12.78
N ASN A 51 9.83 2.55 13.29
CA ASN A 51 9.62 2.80 14.72
C ASN A 51 9.24 1.51 15.43
N ASP A 52 10.09 1.04 16.32
CA ASP A 52 9.90 -0.21 17.08
C ASP A 52 8.61 -0.20 17.92
N GLU A 53 8.19 0.97 18.45
CA GLU A 53 6.90 1.10 19.17
C GLU A 53 5.67 0.91 18.29
N ALA A 54 5.80 1.01 16.99
CA ALA A 54 4.71 0.71 16.04
C ALA A 54 4.87 -0.68 15.43
N VAL A 55 6.09 -1.03 15.00
CA VAL A 55 6.36 -2.27 14.25
C VAL A 55 6.21 -3.51 15.13
N ILE A 56 6.77 -3.51 16.35
CA ILE A 56 6.74 -4.69 17.22
C ILE A 56 5.29 -5.06 17.61
N PRO A 57 4.46 -4.13 18.09
CA PRO A 57 3.05 -4.44 18.36
C PRO A 57 2.26 -4.90 17.11
N ALA A 58 2.53 -4.32 15.94
CA ALA A 58 1.90 -4.74 14.69
C ALA A 58 2.25 -6.19 14.33
N LEU A 59 3.51 -6.59 14.44
CA LEU A 59 3.95 -7.95 14.18
C LEU A 59 3.36 -8.95 15.20
N THR A 60 3.34 -8.59 16.48
CA THR A 60 2.74 -9.45 17.53
C THR A 60 1.24 -9.61 17.36
N ALA A 61 0.53 -8.56 16.93
CA ALA A 61 -0.90 -8.64 16.60
C ALA A 61 -1.19 -9.62 15.45
N HIS A 62 -0.23 -9.89 14.57
CA HIS A 62 -0.31 -10.87 13.49
C HIS A 62 0.20 -12.27 13.89
N GLY A 63 0.41 -12.52 15.19
CA GLY A 63 0.77 -13.85 15.73
C GLY A 63 2.27 -14.15 15.72
N ILE A 64 3.13 -13.17 15.47
CA ILE A 64 4.58 -13.31 15.62
C ILE A 64 4.92 -13.18 17.11
N SER A 65 5.79 -14.05 17.63
CA SER A 65 6.21 -13.99 19.03
C SER A 65 6.90 -12.65 19.35
N ASP A 66 6.80 -12.17 20.60
CA ASP A 66 7.48 -10.92 20.99
C ASP A 66 9.00 -11.00 20.77
N HIS A 67 9.60 -12.18 21.01
CA HIS A 67 11.00 -12.43 20.73
C HIS A 67 11.35 -12.21 19.25
N ASP A 68 10.58 -12.81 18.34
CA ASP A 68 10.86 -12.71 16.89
C ASP A 68 10.49 -11.33 16.35
N ALA A 69 9.42 -10.74 16.86
CA ALA A 69 9.02 -9.38 16.49
C ALA A 69 10.09 -8.34 16.87
N ARG A 70 10.77 -8.48 18.00
CA ARG A 70 11.91 -7.61 18.38
C ARG A 70 13.12 -7.80 17.47
N ASN A 71 13.25 -8.97 16.87
CA ASN A 71 14.31 -9.33 15.94
C ASN A 71 13.91 -9.14 14.47
N TYR A 72 12.91 -8.33 14.18
CA TYR A 72 12.52 -8.11 12.80
C TYR A 72 13.64 -7.52 11.94
N ALA A 73 13.63 -7.86 10.68
CA ALA A 73 14.51 -7.32 9.64
C ALA A 73 13.68 -6.71 8.51
N ILE A 74 14.38 -5.96 7.66
CA ILE A 74 13.81 -5.36 6.47
C ILE A 74 14.20 -6.21 5.26
N VAL A 75 13.22 -6.61 4.48
CA VAL A 75 13.37 -7.34 3.23
C VAL A 75 13.15 -6.38 2.06
N GLY A 76 13.90 -6.54 0.99
CA GLY A 76 13.74 -5.70 -0.19
C GLY A 76 13.95 -4.23 0.12
N CYS A 77 12.89 -3.45 0.02
CA CYS A 77 12.93 -2.01 0.25
C CYS A 77 12.52 -1.64 1.67
N VAL A 78 11.32 -2.08 2.09
CA VAL A 78 10.66 -1.63 3.33
C VAL A 78 9.84 -2.72 4.01
N GLU A 79 9.79 -3.91 3.45
CA GLU A 79 8.97 -5.01 3.92
C GLU A 79 9.55 -5.61 5.20
N LEU A 80 8.67 -5.96 6.14
CA LEU A 80 9.06 -6.53 7.42
C LEU A 80 9.08 -8.05 7.39
N THR A 81 10.08 -8.67 8.01
CA THR A 81 10.18 -10.12 8.19
C THR A 81 10.85 -10.46 9.52
N THR A 82 10.84 -11.74 9.89
CA THR A 82 11.62 -12.28 10.99
C THR A 82 12.78 -13.12 10.45
N HIS A 83 13.86 -13.24 11.22
CA HIS A 83 15.09 -13.90 10.77
C HIS A 83 14.96 -15.42 10.76
N GLY A 84 15.24 -16.05 9.63
CA GLY A 84 15.47 -17.48 9.51
C GLY A 84 14.26 -18.39 9.75
N ASN A 85 13.08 -17.85 10.08
CA ASN A 85 11.89 -18.60 10.48
C ASN A 85 10.60 -18.23 9.74
N ALA A 86 10.69 -17.35 8.75
CA ALA A 86 9.52 -16.88 8.02
C ALA A 86 9.66 -17.02 6.51
N LEU A 87 8.57 -17.36 5.83
CA LEU A 87 8.33 -17.02 4.45
C LEU A 87 7.24 -15.94 4.42
N GLY A 88 7.66 -14.68 4.39
CA GLY A 88 6.75 -13.55 4.43
C GLY A 88 5.99 -13.33 3.14
N TRP A 89 6.59 -13.72 2.01
CA TRP A 89 6.14 -13.39 0.66
C TRP A 89 5.58 -11.97 0.60
N SER A 90 6.45 -11.04 1.00
CA SER A 90 6.09 -9.70 1.48
C SER A 90 5.53 -8.78 0.39
N ASP A 91 5.65 -9.15 -0.87
CA ASP A 91 5.15 -8.43 -2.04
C ASP A 91 4.45 -9.41 -3.01
N ALA A 92 3.49 -10.15 -2.49
CA ALA A 92 2.71 -11.11 -3.29
C ALA A 92 1.79 -10.41 -4.30
N ALA A 93 1.35 -9.19 -4.00
CA ALA A 93 0.59 -8.34 -4.90
C ALA A 93 0.72 -6.86 -4.50
N MET A 94 0.57 -5.99 -5.51
CA MET A 94 0.38 -4.54 -5.34
C MET A 94 -1.05 -4.18 -5.74
N PHE A 95 -1.81 -3.60 -4.82
CA PHE A 95 -3.20 -3.22 -5.06
C PHE A 95 -3.29 -1.72 -5.38
N ASN A 96 -3.72 -1.39 -6.60
CA ASN A 96 -3.91 -0.01 -7.05
C ASN A 96 -5.26 0.55 -6.56
N LEU A 97 -5.25 1.22 -5.41
CA LEU A 97 -6.46 1.80 -4.81
C LEU A 97 -7.09 2.90 -5.68
N VAL A 98 -6.28 3.71 -6.36
CA VAL A 98 -6.81 4.76 -7.26
C VAL A 98 -7.52 4.15 -8.46
N LYS A 99 -7.03 3.01 -8.98
CA LYS A 99 -7.74 2.30 -10.06
C LYS A 99 -9.09 1.78 -9.61
N ALA A 100 -9.19 1.27 -8.40
CA ALA A 100 -10.48 0.88 -7.83
C ALA A 100 -11.42 2.09 -7.69
N LEU A 101 -10.91 3.26 -7.29
CA LEU A 101 -11.69 4.50 -7.24
C LEU A 101 -12.12 4.95 -8.64
N GLU A 102 -11.22 4.97 -9.62
CA GLU A 102 -11.56 5.30 -11.01
C GLU A 102 -12.73 4.43 -11.53
N LEU A 103 -12.64 3.12 -11.30
CA LEU A 103 -13.69 2.20 -11.71
C LEU A 103 -15.03 2.45 -10.99
N THR A 104 -14.96 2.88 -9.73
CA THR A 104 -16.17 3.31 -9.00
C THR A 104 -16.79 4.56 -9.63
N LEU A 105 -15.97 5.55 -9.96
CA LEU A 105 -16.47 6.80 -10.58
C LEU A 105 -17.01 6.59 -11.98
N SER A 106 -16.50 5.62 -12.72
CA SER A 106 -16.82 5.37 -14.14
C SER A 106 -17.86 4.29 -14.39
N GLY A 107 -18.41 3.64 -13.33
CA GLY A 107 -19.35 2.52 -13.50
C GLY A 107 -18.67 1.22 -13.93
N GLY A 108 -17.48 0.96 -13.41
CA GLY A 108 -16.69 -0.24 -13.74
C GLY A 108 -15.93 -0.17 -15.06
N ILE A 109 -15.96 0.97 -15.75
CA ILE A 109 -15.28 1.16 -17.03
C ILE A 109 -13.87 1.71 -16.82
N ASP A 110 -12.88 1.02 -17.34
CA ASP A 110 -11.50 1.50 -17.41
C ASP A 110 -11.39 2.70 -18.35
N LEU A 111 -11.01 3.87 -17.82
CA LEU A 111 -10.95 5.11 -18.60
C LEU A 111 -9.86 5.12 -19.67
N LEU A 112 -8.80 4.30 -19.52
CA LEU A 112 -7.74 4.19 -20.53
C LEU A 112 -8.16 3.38 -21.75
N THR A 113 -8.86 2.25 -21.53
CA THR A 113 -9.17 1.31 -22.60
C THR A 113 -10.64 1.34 -23.04
N GLY A 114 -11.52 1.99 -22.27
CA GLY A 114 -12.95 2.01 -22.49
C GLY A 114 -13.64 0.65 -22.23
N ARG A 115 -12.95 -0.31 -21.64
CA ARG A 115 -13.47 -1.67 -21.41
C ARG A 115 -14.03 -1.84 -20.00
N PRO A 116 -15.05 -2.68 -19.82
CA PRO A 116 -15.48 -3.07 -18.48
C PRO A 116 -14.41 -3.90 -17.80
N LEU A 117 -13.95 -3.44 -16.64
CA LEU A 117 -12.94 -4.09 -15.82
C LEU A 117 -13.45 -4.34 -14.40
N GLY A 118 -14.13 -3.36 -13.81
CA GLY A 118 -14.73 -3.42 -12.50
C GLY A 118 -16.16 -3.92 -12.48
N SER A 119 -16.76 -3.94 -11.29
CA SER A 119 -18.19 -4.16 -11.13
C SER A 119 -18.98 -2.90 -11.54
N ASP A 120 -20.08 -3.08 -12.23
CA ASP A 120 -21.03 -2.00 -12.47
C ASP A 120 -21.88 -1.79 -11.21
N LEU A 121 -21.54 -0.75 -10.46
CA LEU A 121 -22.20 -0.36 -9.21
C LEU A 121 -22.86 1.01 -9.32
N GLY A 122 -23.11 1.48 -10.54
CA GLY A 122 -23.40 2.87 -10.83
C GLY A 122 -22.13 3.68 -11.09
N ASN A 123 -22.26 4.98 -11.22
CA ASN A 123 -21.12 5.88 -11.46
C ASN A 123 -21.32 7.20 -10.69
N LEU A 124 -20.36 8.11 -10.78
CA LEU A 124 -20.37 9.36 -10.02
C LEU A 124 -21.68 10.17 -10.21
N THR A 125 -22.36 10.09 -11.37
CA THR A 125 -23.60 10.83 -11.64
C THR A 125 -24.84 10.17 -11.04
N THR A 126 -24.73 8.92 -10.58
CA THR A 126 -25.85 8.17 -9.98
C THR A 126 -25.80 8.16 -8.45
N TYR A 127 -24.69 8.54 -7.85
CA TYR A 127 -24.58 8.62 -6.39
C TYR A 127 -25.09 9.97 -5.91
N GLU A 128 -26.21 9.96 -5.19
CA GLU A 128 -26.84 11.18 -4.66
C GLU A 128 -26.07 11.75 -3.46
N THR A 129 -25.39 10.87 -2.71
CA THR A 129 -24.64 11.24 -1.50
C THR A 129 -23.19 10.75 -1.55
N TYR A 130 -22.31 11.43 -0.81
CA TYR A 130 -20.95 10.99 -0.63
C TYR A 130 -20.87 9.59 0.02
N ALA A 131 -21.80 9.26 0.91
CA ALA A 131 -21.86 7.93 1.53
C ALA A 131 -22.17 6.81 0.52
N GLU A 132 -22.99 7.06 -0.48
CA GLU A 132 -23.23 6.08 -1.56
C GLU A 132 -21.99 5.86 -2.41
N LEU A 133 -21.24 6.92 -2.74
CA LEU A 133 -19.95 6.79 -3.40
C LEU A 133 -18.98 5.94 -2.58
N GLU A 134 -18.88 6.20 -1.27
CA GLU A 134 -18.02 5.42 -0.38
C GLU A 134 -18.45 3.94 -0.31
N ALA A 135 -19.74 3.67 -0.27
CA ALA A 135 -20.25 2.29 -0.27
C ALA A 135 -19.91 1.55 -1.58
N ALA A 136 -20.05 2.23 -2.71
CA ALA A 136 -19.68 1.68 -4.02
C ALA A 136 -18.16 1.46 -4.12
N PHE A 137 -17.33 2.37 -3.59
CA PHE A 137 -15.89 2.22 -3.56
C PHE A 137 -15.47 1.03 -2.68
N ALA A 138 -16.09 0.86 -1.51
CA ALA A 138 -15.88 -0.30 -0.66
C ALA A 138 -16.18 -1.61 -1.40
N ALA A 139 -17.31 -1.70 -2.07
CA ALA A 139 -17.71 -2.88 -2.84
C ALA A 139 -16.77 -3.17 -4.02
N GLN A 140 -16.23 -2.13 -4.64
CA GLN A 140 -15.23 -2.27 -5.70
C GLN A 140 -13.90 -2.83 -5.17
N ILE A 141 -13.43 -2.33 -4.02
CA ILE A 141 -12.26 -2.88 -3.32
C ILE A 141 -12.50 -4.36 -3.00
N ASP A 142 -13.66 -4.71 -2.44
CA ASP A 142 -14.01 -6.09 -2.09
C ASP A 142 -13.93 -7.03 -3.29
N THR A 143 -14.51 -6.62 -4.40
CA THR A 143 -14.48 -7.39 -5.66
C THR A 143 -13.04 -7.68 -6.12
N PHE A 144 -12.16 -6.68 -6.05
CA PHE A 144 -10.78 -6.87 -6.47
C PHE A 144 -9.93 -7.61 -5.43
N CYS A 145 -10.22 -7.49 -4.15
CA CYS A 145 -9.59 -8.31 -3.11
C CYS A 145 -9.87 -9.79 -3.32
N ASP A 146 -11.13 -10.17 -3.63
CA ASP A 146 -11.49 -11.56 -3.91
C ASP A 146 -10.76 -12.10 -5.15
N LYS A 147 -10.73 -11.33 -6.24
CA LYS A 147 -10.00 -11.70 -7.47
C LYS A 147 -8.49 -11.85 -7.21
N MET A 148 -7.91 -10.90 -6.48
CA MET A 148 -6.50 -10.92 -6.11
C MET A 148 -6.15 -12.14 -5.27
N ALA A 149 -6.93 -12.45 -4.23
CA ALA A 149 -6.71 -13.62 -3.39
C ALA A 149 -6.79 -14.92 -4.20
N ALA A 150 -7.74 -15.02 -5.15
CA ALA A 150 -7.83 -16.16 -6.05
C ALA A 150 -6.60 -16.29 -6.95
N CYS A 151 -6.10 -15.19 -7.51
CA CYS A 151 -4.87 -15.20 -8.31
C CYS A 151 -3.64 -15.61 -7.48
N ILE A 152 -3.49 -15.06 -6.29
CA ILE A 152 -2.40 -15.39 -5.37
C ILE A 152 -2.43 -16.90 -5.03
N ALA A 153 -3.61 -17.45 -4.74
CA ALA A 153 -3.75 -18.88 -4.44
C ALA A 153 -3.28 -19.78 -5.62
N VAL A 154 -3.54 -19.38 -6.86
CA VAL A 154 -3.03 -20.09 -8.03
C VAL A 154 -1.50 -20.02 -8.11
N VAL A 155 -0.92 -18.83 -7.89
CA VAL A 155 0.54 -18.65 -7.90
C VAL A 155 1.21 -19.47 -6.80
N GLU A 156 0.66 -19.48 -5.57
CA GLU A 156 1.15 -20.33 -4.47
C GLU A 156 1.17 -21.80 -4.84
N GLN A 157 0.09 -22.31 -5.44
CA GLN A 157 0.02 -23.69 -5.90
C GLN A 157 1.07 -24.00 -6.97
N MET A 158 1.33 -23.05 -7.87
CA MET A 158 2.37 -23.23 -8.90
C MET A 158 3.77 -23.23 -8.29
N HIS A 159 4.07 -22.34 -7.33
CA HIS A 159 5.33 -22.37 -6.58
C HIS A 159 5.52 -23.72 -5.89
N ALA A 160 4.53 -24.20 -5.16
CA ALA A 160 4.60 -25.46 -4.44
C ALA A 160 4.81 -26.69 -5.35
N LYS A 161 4.30 -26.66 -6.60
CA LYS A 161 4.37 -27.78 -7.55
C LYS A 161 5.59 -27.72 -8.46
N LEU A 162 5.93 -26.53 -8.95
CA LEU A 162 6.89 -26.35 -10.04
C LEU A 162 8.21 -25.72 -9.60
N LEU A 163 8.22 -25.00 -8.48
CA LEU A 163 9.36 -24.21 -8.02
C LEU A 163 9.66 -24.45 -6.53
N PRO A 164 9.83 -25.71 -6.09
CA PRO A 164 10.29 -25.96 -4.73
C PRO A 164 11.68 -25.35 -4.51
N THR A 165 11.94 -24.90 -3.30
CA THR A 165 13.19 -24.21 -2.93
C THR A 165 13.93 -24.97 -1.82
N PRO A 166 14.52 -26.13 -2.10
CA PRO A 166 15.10 -27.02 -1.08
C PRO A 166 16.28 -26.37 -0.35
N PHE A 167 17.09 -25.56 -1.02
CA PHE A 167 18.19 -24.87 -0.37
C PHE A 167 17.69 -23.83 0.66
N LEU A 168 16.68 -23.05 0.31
CA LEU A 168 16.05 -22.12 1.24
C LEU A 168 15.38 -22.88 2.40
N SER A 169 14.69 -23.95 2.09
CA SER A 169 14.02 -24.80 3.08
C SER A 169 15.00 -25.42 4.10
N ALA A 170 16.23 -25.68 3.69
CA ALA A 170 17.26 -26.23 4.59
C ALA A 170 17.79 -25.19 5.62
N VAL A 171 17.58 -23.88 5.41
CA VAL A 171 18.07 -22.81 6.28
C VAL A 171 16.93 -22.01 6.94
N ILE A 172 15.67 -22.40 6.72
CA ILE A 172 14.51 -21.84 7.37
C ILE A 172 14.00 -22.81 8.44
N ASP A 173 13.82 -22.28 9.65
CA ASP A 173 13.35 -23.05 10.80
C ASP A 173 12.04 -23.77 10.52
N ASP A 174 11.85 -24.91 11.14
CA ASP A 174 10.73 -25.83 11.05
C ASP A 174 10.62 -26.61 9.73
N CYS A 175 11.21 -26.16 8.63
CA CYS A 175 11.10 -26.84 7.35
C CYS A 175 11.66 -28.28 7.41
N MET A 176 12.81 -28.46 8.03
CA MET A 176 13.46 -29.79 8.15
C MET A 176 12.68 -30.68 9.11
N GLU A 177 12.25 -30.15 10.26
CA GLU A 177 11.49 -30.88 11.27
C GLU A 177 10.13 -31.34 10.72
N LYS A 178 9.46 -30.48 9.96
CA LYS A 178 8.18 -30.80 9.30
C LYS A 178 8.34 -31.66 8.05
N GLY A 179 9.54 -31.76 7.47
CA GLY A 179 9.76 -32.41 6.18
C GLY A 179 9.00 -31.73 5.04
N LEU A 180 8.82 -30.41 5.13
CA LEU A 180 8.06 -29.60 4.16
C LEU A 180 8.91 -28.49 3.57
N ASP A 181 8.83 -28.33 2.25
CA ASP A 181 9.41 -27.19 1.56
C ASP A 181 8.76 -25.88 2.04
N VAL A 182 9.53 -24.81 2.07
CA VAL A 182 9.04 -23.48 2.51
C VAL A 182 7.85 -23.02 1.67
N THR A 183 7.76 -23.38 0.39
CA THR A 183 6.62 -23.07 -0.50
C THR A 183 5.35 -23.88 -0.16
N ARG A 184 5.47 -24.89 0.69
CA ARG A 184 4.36 -25.73 1.18
C ARG A 184 3.99 -25.47 2.65
N GLY A 185 4.50 -24.39 3.22
CA GLY A 185 4.23 -24.03 4.62
C GLY A 185 5.20 -24.66 5.63
N GLY A 186 6.40 -25.06 5.18
CA GLY A 186 7.44 -25.59 6.07
C GLY A 186 7.92 -24.58 7.10
N ALA A 187 7.99 -23.29 6.77
CA ALA A 187 8.45 -22.26 7.68
C ALA A 187 7.59 -22.14 8.97
N HIS A 188 8.16 -21.57 10.01
CA HIS A 188 7.43 -21.27 11.25
C HIS A 188 6.32 -20.25 10.98
N TYR A 189 6.63 -19.12 10.34
CA TYR A 189 5.66 -18.10 9.93
C TYR A 189 5.47 -18.11 8.40
N ASN A 190 4.20 -18.15 7.96
CA ASN A 190 3.83 -18.26 6.56
C ASN A 190 2.86 -17.13 6.18
N LEU A 191 3.39 -15.91 6.00
CA LEU A 191 2.60 -14.73 5.71
C LEU A 191 2.45 -14.50 4.20
N THR A 192 1.45 -13.73 3.80
CA THR A 192 1.28 -13.21 2.44
C THR A 192 1.08 -11.72 2.51
N GLY A 193 2.07 -10.95 2.07
CA GLY A 193 2.05 -9.50 2.07
C GLY A 193 1.41 -8.92 0.81
N VAL A 194 0.49 -7.98 0.98
CA VAL A 194 -0.13 -7.22 -0.11
C VAL A 194 0.11 -5.74 0.12
N GLN A 195 0.64 -5.06 -0.88
CA GLN A 195 0.94 -3.63 -0.78
C GLN A 195 -0.26 -2.79 -1.20
N ALA A 196 -0.70 -1.86 -0.34
CA ALA A 196 -1.66 -0.83 -0.67
C ALA A 196 -0.94 0.36 -1.33
N ILE A 197 -1.28 0.64 -2.59
CA ILE A 197 -0.61 1.67 -3.38
C ILE A 197 -1.51 2.88 -3.57
N GLN A 198 -0.92 4.10 -3.50
CA GLN A 198 -1.57 5.38 -3.82
C GLN A 198 -2.64 5.84 -2.80
N VAL A 199 -2.46 5.56 -1.53
CA VAL A 199 -3.40 5.98 -0.47
C VAL A 199 -3.56 7.50 -0.42
N ALA A 200 -2.47 8.27 -0.51
CA ALA A 200 -2.52 9.74 -0.55
C ALA A 200 -3.37 10.25 -1.72
N ASN A 201 -3.22 9.65 -2.91
CA ASN A 201 -4.01 10.01 -4.08
C ASN A 201 -5.50 9.70 -3.89
N VAL A 202 -5.83 8.59 -3.23
CA VAL A 202 -7.23 8.27 -2.88
C VAL A 202 -7.79 9.30 -1.91
N ALA A 203 -7.05 9.65 -0.86
CA ALA A 203 -7.48 10.63 0.13
C ALA A 203 -7.71 12.01 -0.53
N ASP A 204 -6.77 12.48 -1.34
CA ASP A 204 -6.88 13.75 -2.07
C ASP A 204 -8.06 13.77 -3.04
N SER A 205 -8.26 12.68 -3.78
CA SER A 205 -9.36 12.56 -4.75
C SER A 205 -10.71 12.56 -4.05
N LEU A 206 -10.86 11.77 -2.99
CA LEU A 206 -12.11 11.70 -2.22
C LEU A 206 -12.38 13.00 -1.47
N ALA A 207 -11.35 13.68 -0.95
CA ALA A 207 -11.49 15.00 -0.34
C ALA A 207 -12.00 16.03 -1.36
N ALA A 208 -11.44 16.04 -2.56
CA ALA A 208 -11.86 16.95 -3.63
C ALA A 208 -13.31 16.67 -4.07
N ILE A 209 -13.67 15.41 -4.25
CA ILE A 209 -15.05 15.01 -4.62
C ILE A 209 -16.01 15.38 -3.49
N ARG A 210 -15.70 15.02 -2.24
CA ARG A 210 -16.54 15.34 -1.09
C ARG A 210 -16.82 16.83 -0.99
N GLN A 211 -15.78 17.65 -0.99
CA GLN A 211 -15.91 19.09 -0.80
C GLN A 211 -16.59 19.76 -1.99
N LEU A 212 -16.11 19.53 -3.23
CA LEU A 212 -16.53 20.31 -4.39
C LEU A 212 -17.82 19.80 -5.04
N VAL A 213 -18.08 18.49 -4.99
CA VAL A 213 -19.27 17.90 -5.62
C VAL A 213 -20.43 17.80 -4.64
N TYR A 214 -20.19 17.26 -3.43
CA TYR A 214 -21.28 16.97 -2.49
C TYR A 214 -21.57 18.10 -1.51
N GLU A 215 -20.56 18.74 -0.93
CA GLU A 215 -20.74 19.77 0.09
C GLU A 215 -20.96 21.16 -0.52
N GLU A 216 -20.01 21.68 -1.29
CA GLU A 216 -20.10 23.02 -1.91
C GLU A 216 -20.98 23.05 -3.18
N LYS A 217 -21.13 21.92 -3.85
CA LYS A 217 -21.84 21.76 -5.13
C LYS A 217 -21.38 22.75 -6.22
N THR A 218 -20.10 23.10 -6.19
CA THR A 218 -19.46 24.00 -7.16
C THR A 218 -19.04 23.28 -8.44
N VAL A 219 -18.93 21.94 -8.38
CA VAL A 219 -18.63 21.06 -9.52
C VAL A 219 -19.71 20.00 -9.62
N SER A 220 -20.38 19.88 -10.78
CA SER A 220 -21.32 18.79 -10.96
C SER A 220 -20.61 17.46 -11.23
N ALA A 221 -21.25 16.35 -10.85
CA ALA A 221 -20.76 15.00 -11.09
C ALA A 221 -20.46 14.73 -12.57
N GLU A 222 -21.38 15.18 -13.47
CA GLU A 222 -21.23 15.05 -14.92
C GLU A 222 -19.98 15.79 -15.43
N ARG A 223 -19.78 17.03 -14.96
CA ARG A 223 -18.62 17.84 -15.35
C ARG A 223 -17.31 17.19 -14.91
N LEU A 224 -17.27 16.66 -13.67
CA LEU A 224 -16.08 15.98 -13.18
C LEU A 224 -15.82 14.68 -13.95
N LEU A 225 -16.85 13.86 -14.17
CA LEU A 225 -16.72 12.60 -14.90
C LEU A 225 -16.29 12.83 -16.35
N HIS A 226 -16.83 13.88 -17.01
CA HIS A 226 -16.39 14.28 -18.34
C HIS A 226 -14.92 14.69 -18.35
N ALA A 227 -14.50 15.54 -17.42
CA ALA A 227 -13.12 16.00 -17.31
C ALA A 227 -12.13 14.83 -17.05
N LEU A 228 -12.51 13.84 -16.24
CA LEU A 228 -11.73 12.63 -16.05
C LEU A 228 -11.57 11.83 -17.35
N ARG A 229 -12.64 11.70 -18.15
CA ARG A 229 -12.60 11.00 -19.44
C ARG A 229 -11.75 11.70 -20.50
N THR A 230 -11.67 13.02 -20.46
CA THR A 230 -10.86 13.84 -21.38
C THR A 230 -9.49 14.20 -20.82
N ASN A 231 -9.11 13.60 -19.67
CA ASN A 231 -7.88 13.96 -18.95
C ASN A 231 -7.72 15.49 -18.77
N PHE A 232 -8.81 16.19 -18.49
CA PHE A 232 -8.91 17.64 -18.26
C PHE A 232 -8.47 18.52 -19.46
N GLU A 233 -8.36 17.97 -20.67
CA GLU A 233 -7.88 18.72 -21.86
C GLU A 233 -8.74 19.97 -22.11
N ASP A 234 -10.04 19.87 -21.93
CA ASP A 234 -11.01 20.95 -22.10
C ASP A 234 -11.38 21.69 -20.80
N ASN A 235 -10.83 21.26 -19.64
CA ASN A 235 -11.17 21.80 -18.33
C ASN A 235 -9.93 22.12 -17.45
N PRO A 236 -8.93 22.90 -17.92
CA PRO A 236 -7.73 23.18 -17.15
C PRO A 236 -7.99 23.95 -15.86
N LEU A 237 -9.02 24.80 -15.81
CA LEU A 237 -9.43 25.50 -14.60
C LEU A 237 -10.00 24.56 -13.55
N LEU A 238 -10.78 23.56 -13.96
CA LEU A 238 -11.27 22.53 -13.04
C LEU A 238 -10.10 21.73 -12.45
N ARG A 239 -9.13 21.33 -13.28
CA ARG A 239 -7.94 20.66 -12.82
C ARG A 239 -7.18 21.48 -11.79
N ALA A 240 -6.94 22.77 -12.06
CA ALA A 240 -6.27 23.67 -11.12
C ALA A 240 -7.07 23.79 -9.80
N MET A 241 -8.40 23.84 -9.87
CA MET A 241 -9.26 23.90 -8.71
C MET A 241 -9.15 22.63 -7.84
N LEU A 242 -9.17 21.44 -8.45
CA LEU A 242 -9.00 20.17 -7.75
C LEU A 242 -7.62 20.05 -7.11
N LEU A 243 -6.58 20.55 -7.77
CA LEU A 243 -5.20 20.51 -7.26
C LEU A 243 -4.96 21.48 -6.09
N HIS A 244 -5.54 22.69 -6.12
CA HIS A 244 -5.10 23.78 -5.26
C HIS A 244 -6.17 24.32 -4.30
N LYS A 245 -7.47 24.09 -4.53
CA LYS A 245 -8.53 24.64 -3.67
C LYS A 245 -8.80 23.74 -2.45
N VAL A 246 -8.61 22.43 -2.59
CA VAL A 246 -8.91 21.45 -1.54
C VAL A 246 -7.63 21.09 -0.79
N PRO A 247 -7.64 21.00 0.54
CA PRO A 247 -6.50 20.51 1.32
C PRO A 247 -6.05 19.13 0.86
N LYS A 248 -4.76 18.84 1.07
CA LYS A 248 -4.12 17.58 0.64
C LYS A 248 -3.68 16.75 1.84
N TYR A 249 -3.70 15.43 1.66
CA TYR A 249 -3.24 14.44 2.63
C TYR A 249 -1.81 14.73 3.09
N GLY A 250 -1.55 14.54 4.39
CA GLY A 250 -0.22 14.70 4.97
C GLY A 250 0.19 16.14 5.27
N ASN A 251 -0.75 17.09 5.22
CA ASN A 251 -0.52 18.51 5.55
C ASN A 251 -1.18 18.94 6.87
N ASP A 252 -1.35 18.00 7.81
CA ASP A 252 -1.94 18.26 9.13
C ASP A 252 -3.39 18.81 9.06
N VAL A 253 -4.15 18.33 8.07
CA VAL A 253 -5.57 18.64 7.93
C VAL A 253 -6.37 17.39 8.27
N ALA A 254 -6.79 17.27 9.54
CA ALA A 254 -7.33 16.06 10.15
C ALA A 254 -8.40 15.34 9.29
N TRP A 255 -9.39 16.06 8.76
CA TRP A 255 -10.47 15.42 7.99
C TRP A 255 -10.01 14.79 6.66
N VAL A 256 -8.91 15.28 6.07
CA VAL A 256 -8.31 14.67 4.85
C VAL A 256 -7.48 13.45 5.24
N ASP A 257 -6.69 13.57 6.30
CA ASP A 257 -5.85 12.48 6.81
C ASP A 257 -6.72 11.32 7.31
N GLU A 258 -7.88 11.60 7.92
CA GLU A 258 -8.89 10.61 8.31
C GLU A 258 -9.47 9.82 7.12
N ILE A 259 -9.63 10.45 5.94
CA ILE A 259 -10.04 9.72 4.72
C ILE A 259 -8.99 8.67 4.36
N GLY A 260 -7.71 9.05 4.35
CA GLY A 260 -6.62 8.11 4.09
C GLY A 260 -6.60 6.96 5.10
N ALA A 261 -6.65 7.28 6.39
CA ALA A 261 -6.69 6.31 7.47
C ALA A 261 -7.89 5.36 7.35
N LYS A 262 -9.08 5.86 7.03
CA LYS A 262 -10.30 5.07 6.82
C LYS A 262 -10.08 3.99 5.75
N TRP A 263 -9.56 4.37 4.60
CA TRP A 263 -9.44 3.44 3.46
C TRP A 263 -8.28 2.46 3.62
N VAL A 264 -7.19 2.86 4.29
CA VAL A 264 -6.13 1.95 4.73
C VAL A 264 -6.67 0.89 5.67
N ASN A 265 -7.37 1.30 6.73
CA ASN A 265 -7.96 0.38 7.71
C ASN A 265 -9.03 -0.53 7.08
N TYR A 266 -9.84 0.00 6.16
CA TYR A 266 -10.80 -0.80 5.42
C TYR A 266 -10.11 -1.90 4.62
N PHE A 267 -9.11 -1.55 3.82
CA PHE A 267 -8.36 -2.51 3.00
C PHE A 267 -7.65 -3.56 3.87
N ALA A 268 -6.99 -3.14 4.96
CA ALA A 268 -6.35 -4.06 5.90
C ALA A 268 -7.34 -5.08 6.47
N SER A 269 -8.50 -4.61 6.93
CA SER A 269 -9.55 -5.47 7.49
C SER A 269 -10.12 -6.48 6.48
N ARG A 270 -10.08 -6.14 5.18
CA ARG A 270 -10.48 -7.09 4.12
C ARG A 270 -9.44 -8.18 3.94
N LEU A 271 -8.15 -7.86 3.97
CA LEU A 271 -7.07 -8.83 3.82
C LEU A 271 -7.05 -9.85 4.97
N GLU A 272 -7.36 -9.46 6.19
CA GLU A 272 -7.42 -10.35 7.35
C GLU A 272 -8.40 -11.53 7.21
N ARG A 273 -9.35 -11.45 6.28
CA ARG A 273 -10.33 -12.51 6.01
C ARG A 273 -9.75 -13.67 5.21
N TYR A 274 -8.66 -13.44 4.49
CA TYR A 274 -8.05 -14.47 3.65
C TYR A 274 -7.03 -15.30 4.41
N ARG A 275 -6.91 -16.54 3.97
CA ARG A 275 -5.87 -17.47 4.42
C ARG A 275 -5.14 -17.99 3.20
N ASN A 276 -3.83 -18.11 3.33
CA ASN A 276 -3.02 -18.63 2.24
C ASN A 276 -2.92 -20.17 2.28
N GLY A 277 -2.48 -20.76 1.19
CA GLY A 277 -2.33 -22.22 1.07
C GLY A 277 -1.22 -22.82 1.95
N ARG A 278 -0.40 -21.99 2.58
CA ARG A 278 0.70 -22.35 3.47
C ARG A 278 0.32 -22.34 4.95
N GLY A 279 -0.96 -22.08 5.28
CA GLY A 279 -1.50 -22.04 6.64
C GLY A 279 -1.36 -20.70 7.35
N GLY A 280 -0.95 -19.65 6.65
CA GLY A 280 -0.79 -18.31 7.20
C GLY A 280 -1.90 -17.33 6.79
N ILE A 281 -1.69 -16.07 7.18
CA ILE A 281 -2.63 -14.96 6.96
C ILE A 281 -2.14 -14.02 5.86
N TYR A 282 -3.08 -13.26 5.29
CA TYR A 282 -2.77 -12.08 4.50
C TYR A 282 -2.54 -10.88 5.40
N GLN A 283 -1.60 -10.02 5.03
CA GLN A 283 -1.31 -8.79 5.74
C GLN A 283 -1.08 -7.64 4.76
N MET A 284 -1.39 -6.43 5.18
CA MET A 284 -1.16 -5.24 4.39
C MET A 284 0.23 -4.66 4.66
N GLY A 285 0.91 -4.26 3.59
CA GLY A 285 1.99 -3.30 3.62
C GLY A 285 1.53 -1.95 3.05
N LEU A 286 1.99 -0.86 3.63
CA LEU A 286 1.71 0.49 3.14
C LEU A 286 3.04 1.17 2.85
N TYR A 287 3.43 1.20 1.59
CA TYR A 287 4.75 1.65 1.18
C TYR A 287 4.68 2.66 0.05
N THR A 288 5.64 3.58 0.02
CA THR A 288 5.91 4.42 -1.13
C THR A 288 7.07 3.83 -1.91
N VAL A 289 6.79 3.34 -3.10
CA VAL A 289 7.75 2.61 -3.95
C VAL A 289 7.71 3.13 -5.39
N SER A 290 8.74 2.80 -6.18
CA SER A 290 8.82 3.17 -7.60
C SER A 290 7.65 2.65 -8.45
N ALA A 291 6.96 1.60 -7.99
CA ALA A 291 5.75 1.08 -8.60
C ALA A 291 4.59 2.11 -8.66
N HIS A 292 4.62 3.19 -7.87
CA HIS A 292 3.65 4.28 -8.00
C HIS A 292 3.64 4.89 -9.40
N VAL A 293 4.80 4.96 -10.09
CA VAL A 293 4.90 5.51 -11.45
C VAL A 293 4.09 4.69 -12.45
N PRO A 294 4.37 3.37 -12.67
CA PRO A 294 3.55 2.57 -13.59
C PRO A 294 2.11 2.39 -13.12
N MET A 295 1.84 2.39 -11.81
CA MET A 295 0.47 2.34 -11.29
C MET A 295 -0.31 3.61 -11.65
N GLY A 296 0.33 4.79 -11.59
CA GLY A 296 -0.28 6.04 -12.04
C GLY A 296 -0.55 6.06 -13.54
N GLN A 297 0.30 5.44 -14.35
CA GLN A 297 0.10 5.31 -15.80
C GLN A 297 -1.08 4.40 -16.16
N ASN A 298 -1.51 3.54 -15.25
CA ASN A 298 -2.68 2.67 -15.41
C ASN A 298 -4.00 3.34 -15.00
N VAL A 299 -3.98 4.60 -14.60
CA VAL A 299 -5.17 5.40 -14.27
C VAL A 299 -5.44 6.37 -15.43
N GLY A 300 -6.69 6.48 -15.88
CA GLY A 300 -7.05 7.21 -17.07
C GLY A 300 -6.89 8.72 -16.97
N ALA A 301 -6.98 9.29 -15.78
CA ALA A 301 -6.83 10.73 -15.57
C ALA A 301 -6.23 11.02 -14.20
N SER A 302 -5.55 12.15 -14.09
CA SER A 302 -5.01 12.65 -12.83
C SER A 302 -5.17 14.16 -12.71
N ALA A 303 -5.48 14.62 -11.51
CA ALA A 303 -5.50 16.03 -11.15
C ALA A 303 -4.76 16.27 -9.85
#